data_390184262b89b3c81e58d980d725f2b0
#
_entry.id   390184262b89b3c81e58d980d725f2b0
#
_cell.length_a   1.000
_cell.length_b   1.000
_cell.length_c   1.000
_cell.angle_alpha   90.00
_cell.angle_beta   90.00
_cell.angle_gamma   90.00
#
_symmetry.space_group_name_H-M   'P 1'
#
loop_
_entity.id
_entity.type
_entity.pdbx_description
1 polymer ?
#
loop_
_entity_poly.entity_id
_entity_poly.type
_entity_poly.pdbx_seq_one_letter_code
_entity_poly.pdbx_strand_id
1 'polypeptide(L)'
;MLPVAGLLAYWAGGELGLTALAAALPLAMLAHGPRRLQGQPKAMSDQVSARLDATLADISARGGVTGCLVIQFDDLAQLCDRLGRARQSEALAACVARLRGAMRPGDVLYTLEDGSIAVALSRVPLLDLDIMVRIAARLHLVVQQPTMLAQGPLQLTCSIGFCHSLQLARPTGRALLDAAQIAGDEASRYRPGAIRGYSADLARARADRDALRAGFADAVDRGEIRAWFQPQLSTDSGEVTGIEALVRWHHPDRGILLPAAFLPAISGSELMELLGQTVLTQALATLA
;
A
#
# COMPACT_ATOMS: atom_id res chain seq x y z
N MET A 1 7.11 36.85 -2.06
CA MET A 1 6.89 38.07 -2.90
C MET A 1 5.77 38.98 -2.43
N LEU A 2 4.69 38.50 -1.79
CA LEU A 2 3.60 39.30 -1.23
C LEU A 2 3.98 40.41 -0.22
N PRO A 3 4.92 40.18 0.75
CA PRO A 3 5.26 41.23 1.72
C PRO A 3 6.00 42.44 1.11
N VAL A 4 6.77 42.21 0.01
CA VAL A 4 7.50 43.27 -0.68
C VAL A 4 6.57 44.17 -1.51
N ALA A 5 5.56 43.57 -2.16
CA ALA A 5 4.55 44.33 -2.92
C ALA A 5 3.67 45.24 -1.99
N GLY A 6 3.34 44.75 -0.80
CA GLY A 6 2.64 45.51 0.22
C GLY A 6 3.44 46.72 0.73
N LEU A 7 4.73 46.53 0.97
CA LEU A 7 5.63 47.61 1.40
C LEU A 7 5.82 48.71 0.33
N LEU A 8 5.93 48.30 -0.96
CA LEU A 8 6.06 49.21 -2.08
C LEU A 8 4.77 49.99 -2.33
N ALA A 9 3.59 49.36 -2.19
CA ALA A 9 2.31 49.99 -2.35
C ALA A 9 2.05 51.02 -1.22
N TYR A 10 2.44 50.74 0.02
CA TYR A 10 2.37 51.67 1.14
C TYR A 10 3.28 52.88 0.94
N TRP A 11 4.50 52.64 0.44
CA TRP A 11 5.50 53.72 0.24
C TRP A 11 5.12 54.65 -0.91
N ALA A 12 4.42 54.16 -1.95
CA ALA A 12 4.03 54.96 -3.11
C ALA A 12 2.68 55.69 -2.94
N GLY A 13 1.77 55.22 -2.11
CA GLY A 13 0.42 55.75 -2.01
C GLY A 13 -0.24 55.76 -0.65
N GLY A 14 0.50 55.48 0.41
CA GLY A 14 -0.01 55.44 1.80
C GLY A 14 -1.13 54.40 1.98
N GLU A 15 -2.11 54.73 2.79
CA GLU A 15 -3.27 53.85 3.05
C GLU A 15 -4.13 53.60 1.83
N LEU A 16 -4.23 54.57 0.90
CA LEU A 16 -4.95 54.42 -0.37
C LEU A 16 -4.30 53.43 -1.31
N GLY A 17 -2.94 53.32 -1.28
CA GLY A 17 -2.18 52.32 -2.06
C GLY A 17 -2.42 50.90 -1.57
N LEU A 18 -2.52 50.71 -0.24
CA LEU A 18 -2.83 49.43 0.39
C LEU A 18 -4.26 48.97 0.13
N THR A 19 -5.22 49.86 0.19
CA THR A 19 -6.64 49.54 -0.12
C THR A 19 -6.84 49.20 -1.59
N ALA A 20 -6.17 49.91 -2.50
CA ALA A 20 -6.17 49.59 -3.92
C ALA A 20 -5.54 48.22 -4.22
N LEU A 21 -4.43 47.86 -3.56
CA LEU A 21 -3.81 46.55 -3.70
C LEU A 21 -4.66 45.42 -3.10
N ALA A 22 -5.32 45.68 -1.96
CA ALA A 22 -6.23 44.72 -1.31
C ALA A 22 -7.50 44.45 -2.13
N ALA A 23 -7.99 45.42 -2.90
CA ALA A 23 -9.10 45.26 -3.82
C ALA A 23 -8.69 44.64 -5.18
N ALA A 24 -7.47 44.93 -5.66
CA ALA A 24 -6.97 44.44 -6.95
C ALA A 24 -6.55 42.96 -6.90
N LEU A 25 -6.05 42.48 -5.76
CA LEU A 25 -5.62 41.07 -5.58
C LEU A 25 -6.77 40.05 -5.72
N PRO A 26 -7.97 40.24 -5.12
CA PRO A 26 -9.11 39.36 -5.34
C PRO A 26 -9.64 39.43 -6.78
N LEU A 27 -9.65 40.63 -7.38
CA LEU A 27 -10.06 40.79 -8.78
C LEU A 27 -9.07 40.14 -9.76
N ALA A 28 -7.77 40.25 -9.51
CA ALA A 28 -6.74 39.55 -10.29
C ALA A 28 -6.83 38.03 -10.12
N MET A 29 -7.18 37.52 -8.93
CA MET A 29 -7.46 36.10 -8.69
C MET A 29 -8.74 35.61 -9.35
N LEU A 30 -9.78 36.46 -9.44
CA LEU A 30 -11.01 36.12 -10.15
C LEU A 30 -10.84 36.21 -11.68
N ALA A 31 -10.04 37.15 -12.19
CA ALA A 31 -9.74 37.29 -13.63
C ALA A 31 -8.75 36.20 -14.13
N HIS A 32 -7.90 35.68 -13.23
CA HIS A 32 -7.10 34.49 -13.46
C HIS A 32 -7.81 33.34 -12.74
N GLY A 33 -9.05 33.01 -13.15
CA GLY A 33 -9.73 31.79 -12.73
C GLY A 33 -8.73 30.63 -12.76
N PRO A 34 -8.91 29.55 -11.95
CA PRO A 34 -7.93 28.48 -11.88
C PRO A 34 -7.60 28.07 -13.31
N ARG A 35 -6.42 28.48 -13.79
CA ARG A 35 -5.88 27.92 -15.01
C ARG A 35 -5.94 26.43 -14.73
N ARG A 36 -6.88 25.73 -15.36
CA ARG A 36 -6.80 24.27 -15.47
C ARG A 36 -5.40 24.06 -15.98
N LEU A 37 -4.52 23.65 -15.05
CA LEU A 37 -3.20 23.15 -15.40
C LEU A 37 -3.50 22.01 -16.36
N GLN A 38 -3.34 22.28 -17.66
CA GLN A 38 -3.43 21.29 -18.70
C GLN A 38 -2.38 20.23 -18.33
N GLY A 39 -2.88 19.02 -17.94
CA GLY A 39 -2.06 17.88 -17.67
C GLY A 39 -1.38 17.91 -16.30
N GLN A 40 -2.16 17.65 -15.22
CA GLN A 40 -1.53 16.93 -14.12
C GLN A 40 -0.90 15.67 -14.73
N PRO A 41 0.39 15.39 -14.47
CA PRO A 41 0.98 14.13 -14.92
C PRO A 41 0.06 13.03 -14.40
N LYS A 42 -0.51 12.23 -15.32
CA LYS A 42 -1.34 11.08 -14.94
C LYS A 42 -0.57 10.29 -13.92
N ALA A 43 -1.19 9.96 -12.80
CA ALA A 43 -0.60 9.10 -11.79
C ALA A 43 0.02 7.89 -12.49
N MET A 44 1.13 7.37 -11.99
CA MET A 44 1.84 6.27 -12.67
C MET A 44 0.94 5.03 -12.77
N SER A 45 0.10 4.81 -11.75
CA SER A 45 -0.97 3.80 -11.74
C SER A 45 -1.94 3.94 -12.93
N ASP A 46 -2.28 5.19 -13.35
CA ASP A 46 -3.13 5.43 -14.52
C ASP A 46 -2.40 5.08 -15.83
N GLN A 47 -1.09 5.30 -15.90
CA GLN A 47 -0.29 4.92 -17.07
C GLN A 47 -0.20 3.41 -17.22
N VAL A 48 0.00 2.67 -16.12
CA VAL A 48 -0.05 1.20 -16.10
C VAL A 48 -1.40 0.71 -16.59
N SER A 49 -2.48 1.26 -16.03
CA SER A 49 -3.86 0.89 -16.38
C SER A 49 -4.14 1.14 -17.86
N ALA A 50 -3.78 2.31 -18.38
CA ALA A 50 -3.94 2.63 -19.80
C ALA A 50 -3.11 1.71 -20.72
N ARG A 51 -1.90 1.32 -20.31
CA ARG A 51 -1.08 0.34 -21.05
C ARG A 51 -1.73 -1.02 -21.11
N LEU A 52 -2.26 -1.51 -19.98
CA LEU A 52 -2.96 -2.78 -19.89
C LEU A 52 -4.28 -2.74 -20.68
N ASP A 53 -5.03 -1.63 -20.65
CA ASP A 53 -6.26 -1.46 -21.45
C ASP A 53 -5.96 -1.51 -22.95
N ALA A 54 -4.88 -0.87 -23.42
CA ALA A 54 -4.45 -0.95 -24.81
C ALA A 54 -4.09 -2.40 -25.20
N THR A 55 -3.46 -3.16 -24.31
CA THR A 55 -3.13 -4.57 -24.52
C THR A 55 -4.40 -5.44 -24.55
N LEU A 56 -5.37 -5.19 -23.68
CA LEU A 56 -6.66 -5.88 -23.64
C LEU A 56 -7.48 -5.61 -24.92
N ALA A 57 -7.42 -4.40 -25.47
CA ALA A 57 -8.05 -4.08 -26.75
C ALA A 57 -7.42 -4.88 -27.90
N ASP A 58 -6.09 -5.02 -27.94
CA ASP A 58 -5.39 -5.85 -28.92
C ASP A 58 -5.77 -7.35 -28.77
N ILE A 59 -5.91 -7.83 -27.51
CA ILE A 59 -6.35 -9.19 -27.20
C ILE A 59 -7.77 -9.44 -27.72
N SER A 60 -8.68 -8.47 -27.55
CA SER A 60 -10.07 -8.60 -28.04
C SER A 60 -10.12 -8.76 -29.57
N ALA A 61 -9.17 -8.18 -30.29
CA ALA A 61 -9.10 -8.27 -31.75
C ALA A 61 -8.37 -9.52 -32.25
N ARG A 62 -7.35 -10.01 -31.53
CA ARG A 62 -6.40 -11.03 -32.02
C ARG A 62 -6.30 -12.26 -31.13
N GLY A 63 -7.06 -12.31 -30.05
CA GLY A 63 -6.94 -13.36 -29.03
C GLY A 63 -5.65 -13.24 -28.22
N GLY A 64 -5.50 -14.13 -27.22
CA GLY A 64 -4.34 -14.15 -26.32
C GLY A 64 -4.69 -13.71 -24.90
N VAL A 65 -3.67 -13.52 -24.10
CA VAL A 65 -3.77 -13.20 -22.66
C VAL A 65 -2.70 -12.15 -22.31
N THR A 66 -2.99 -11.35 -21.28
CA THR A 66 -2.04 -10.45 -20.64
C THR A 66 -2.10 -10.60 -19.12
N GLY A 67 -1.17 -10.00 -18.41
CA GLY A 67 -1.15 -9.99 -16.95
C GLY A 67 -0.41 -8.77 -16.40
N CYS A 68 -0.57 -8.59 -15.10
CA CYS A 68 0.15 -7.59 -14.33
C CYS A 68 0.86 -8.25 -13.16
N LEU A 69 2.09 -7.82 -12.88
CA LEU A 69 2.80 -8.17 -11.66
C LEU A 69 3.08 -6.88 -10.88
N VAL A 70 3.04 -6.97 -9.55
CA VAL A 70 3.47 -5.89 -8.66
C VAL A 70 4.57 -6.44 -7.77
N ILE A 71 5.73 -5.79 -7.81
CA ILE A 71 6.92 -6.11 -7.04
C ILE A 71 7.00 -5.09 -5.90
N GLN A 72 6.88 -5.54 -4.68
CA GLN A 72 7.01 -4.74 -3.47
C GLN A 72 8.33 -5.09 -2.80
N PHE A 73 9.18 -4.09 -2.59
CA PHE A 73 10.45 -4.31 -1.89
C PHE A 73 10.19 -4.50 -0.41
N ASP A 74 10.79 -5.53 0.15
CA ASP A 74 10.73 -5.78 1.59
C ASP A 74 11.63 -4.75 2.33
N ASP A 75 11.18 -4.28 3.48
CA ASP A 75 11.96 -3.47 4.42
C ASP A 75 12.59 -2.16 3.87
N LEU A 76 11.99 -1.55 2.82
CA LEU A 76 12.49 -0.30 2.25
C LEU A 76 12.65 0.83 3.26
N ALA A 77 11.74 0.96 4.23
CA ALA A 77 11.82 1.98 5.28
C ALA A 77 13.04 1.75 6.16
N GLN A 78 13.24 0.52 6.64
CA GLN A 78 14.40 0.14 7.45
C GLN A 78 15.72 0.31 6.68
N LEU A 79 15.69 0.03 5.38
CA LEU A 79 16.84 0.25 4.50
C LEU A 79 17.19 1.75 4.40
N CYS A 80 16.17 2.60 4.29
CA CYS A 80 16.32 4.05 4.29
C CYS A 80 16.95 4.57 5.60
N ASP A 81 16.45 4.08 6.73
CA ASP A 81 16.92 4.48 8.07
C ASP A 81 18.38 4.05 8.29
N ARG A 82 18.76 2.86 7.80
CA ARG A 82 20.12 2.32 7.98
C ARG A 82 21.14 2.91 7.01
N LEU A 83 20.77 3.21 5.79
CA LEU A 83 21.72 3.54 4.71
C LEU A 83 21.57 4.97 4.19
N GLY A 84 20.49 5.64 4.53
CA GLY A 84 20.13 6.95 4.01
C GLY A 84 19.48 6.89 2.61
N ARG A 85 18.71 7.93 2.29
CA ARG A 85 17.90 8.02 1.05
C ARG A 85 18.70 7.91 -0.24
N ALA A 86 19.90 8.49 -0.27
CA ALA A 86 20.73 8.51 -1.48
C ALA A 86 21.11 7.08 -1.89
N ARG A 87 21.57 6.26 -0.96
CA ARG A 87 21.97 4.86 -1.22
C ARG A 87 20.78 3.97 -1.55
N GLN A 88 19.67 4.17 -0.87
CA GLN A 88 18.42 3.50 -1.19
C GLN A 88 18.01 3.78 -2.64
N SER A 89 18.03 5.05 -3.06
CA SER A 89 17.70 5.45 -4.44
C SER A 89 18.64 4.85 -5.46
N GLU A 90 19.95 4.82 -5.18
CA GLU A 90 20.95 4.20 -6.06
C GLU A 90 20.70 2.70 -6.23
N ALA A 91 20.46 1.99 -5.13
CA ALA A 91 20.15 0.55 -5.15
C ALA A 91 18.88 0.25 -5.93
N LEU A 92 17.82 1.03 -5.69
CA LEU A 92 16.54 0.88 -6.40
C LEU A 92 16.71 1.16 -7.90
N ALA A 93 17.42 2.23 -8.29
CA ALA A 93 17.67 2.56 -9.68
C ALA A 93 18.44 1.44 -10.41
N ALA A 94 19.48 0.89 -9.77
CA ALA A 94 20.22 -0.24 -10.31
C ALA A 94 19.34 -1.51 -10.43
N CYS A 95 18.50 -1.79 -9.44
CA CYS A 95 17.55 -2.89 -9.46
C CYS A 95 16.53 -2.74 -10.60
N VAL A 96 15.95 -1.54 -10.75
CA VAL A 96 15.01 -1.21 -11.84
C VAL A 96 15.67 -1.39 -13.21
N ALA A 97 16.92 -0.97 -13.38
CA ALA A 97 17.65 -1.16 -14.63
C ALA A 97 17.83 -2.66 -14.96
N ARG A 98 18.18 -3.49 -13.99
CA ARG A 98 18.28 -4.95 -14.17
C ARG A 98 16.95 -5.60 -14.50
N LEU A 99 15.87 -5.18 -13.78
CA LEU A 99 14.51 -5.66 -14.08
C LEU A 99 14.10 -5.34 -15.51
N ARG A 100 14.39 -4.12 -16.01
CA ARG A 100 14.16 -3.75 -17.42
C ARG A 100 14.90 -4.66 -18.39
N GLY A 101 16.16 -4.98 -18.09
CA GLY A 101 16.96 -5.92 -18.90
C GLY A 101 16.44 -7.35 -18.90
N ALA A 102 15.66 -7.74 -17.88
CA ALA A 102 15.03 -9.06 -17.77
C ALA A 102 13.65 -9.14 -18.44
N MET A 103 13.10 -8.01 -18.93
CA MET A 103 11.79 -7.94 -19.60
C MET A 103 11.87 -8.41 -21.04
N ARG A 104 10.74 -8.92 -21.57
CA ARG A 104 10.58 -9.20 -22.99
C ARG A 104 10.33 -7.91 -23.77
N PRO A 105 10.65 -7.87 -25.07
CA PRO A 105 10.18 -6.79 -25.93
C PRO A 105 8.65 -6.65 -25.84
N GLY A 106 8.19 -5.43 -25.54
CA GLY A 106 6.77 -5.11 -25.38
C GLY A 106 6.26 -5.11 -23.94
N ASP A 107 6.89 -5.81 -22.98
CA ASP A 107 6.58 -5.68 -21.56
C ASP A 107 7.07 -4.31 -21.06
N VAL A 108 6.30 -3.67 -20.16
CA VAL A 108 6.64 -2.34 -19.65
C VAL A 108 6.65 -2.34 -18.14
N LEU A 109 7.66 -1.68 -17.58
CA LEU A 109 7.86 -1.54 -16.15
C LEU A 109 7.61 -0.09 -15.73
N TYR A 110 6.85 0.09 -14.66
CA TYR A 110 6.51 1.38 -14.07
C TYR A 110 6.85 1.37 -12.57
N THR A 111 7.41 2.46 -12.08
CA THR A 111 7.55 2.66 -10.63
C THR A 111 6.32 3.40 -10.14
N LEU A 112 5.56 2.79 -9.22
CA LEU A 112 4.35 3.36 -8.66
C LEU A 112 4.66 4.41 -7.59
N GLU A 113 3.63 5.11 -7.14
CA GLU A 113 3.72 6.23 -6.20
C GLU A 113 4.23 5.80 -4.81
N ASP A 114 3.95 4.55 -4.43
CA ASP A 114 4.40 3.91 -3.17
C ASP A 114 5.83 3.31 -3.25
N GLY A 115 6.50 3.46 -4.41
CA GLY A 115 7.81 2.91 -4.67
C GLY A 115 7.81 1.43 -5.09
N SER A 116 6.67 0.78 -5.18
CA SER A 116 6.54 -0.54 -5.77
C SER A 116 6.71 -0.48 -7.30
N ILE A 117 6.93 -1.63 -7.92
CA ILE A 117 7.13 -1.72 -9.37
C ILE A 117 5.99 -2.53 -9.97
N ALA A 118 5.23 -1.92 -10.89
CA ALA A 118 4.25 -2.62 -11.70
C ALA A 118 4.87 -3.05 -13.04
N VAL A 119 4.62 -4.30 -13.43
CA VAL A 119 5.02 -4.86 -14.72
C VAL A 119 3.76 -5.18 -15.51
N ALA A 120 3.52 -4.44 -16.59
CA ALA A 120 2.46 -4.72 -17.56
C ALA A 120 3.03 -5.65 -18.65
N LEU A 121 2.52 -6.87 -18.69
CA LEU A 121 2.93 -7.83 -19.72
C LEU A 121 2.29 -7.49 -21.07
N SER A 122 3.04 -7.66 -22.12
CA SER A 122 2.53 -7.62 -23.48
C SER A 122 1.67 -8.85 -23.77
N ARG A 123 0.83 -8.76 -24.81
CA ARG A 123 0.00 -9.88 -25.27
C ARG A 123 0.84 -11.12 -25.56
N VAL A 124 0.39 -12.27 -25.05
CA VAL A 124 0.96 -13.59 -25.33
C VAL A 124 -0.15 -14.58 -25.70
N PRO A 125 0.13 -15.62 -26.50
CA PRO A 125 -0.87 -16.61 -26.86
C PRO A 125 -1.41 -17.40 -25.67
N LEU A 126 -0.54 -17.72 -24.71
CA LEU A 126 -0.83 -18.49 -23.51
C LEU A 126 -0.14 -17.86 -22.28
N LEU A 127 -0.90 -17.71 -21.21
CA LEU A 127 -0.43 -17.23 -19.92
C LEU A 127 -1.28 -17.89 -18.83
N ASP A 128 -0.78 -19.00 -18.31
CA ASP A 128 -1.38 -19.72 -17.19
C ASP A 128 -0.71 -19.37 -15.86
N LEU A 129 -1.18 -19.98 -14.78
CA LEU A 129 -0.65 -19.76 -13.44
C LEU A 129 0.84 -20.15 -13.36
N ASP A 130 1.23 -21.28 -13.96
CA ASP A 130 2.61 -21.77 -13.91
C ASP A 130 3.58 -20.83 -14.63
N ILE A 131 3.15 -20.27 -15.76
CA ILE A 131 3.93 -19.27 -16.51
C ILE A 131 4.08 -17.99 -15.67
N MET A 132 2.99 -17.53 -15.03
CA MET A 132 3.05 -16.35 -14.16
C MET A 132 3.98 -16.56 -12.97
N VAL A 133 3.91 -17.72 -12.31
CA VAL A 133 4.83 -18.07 -11.21
C VAL A 133 6.29 -18.10 -11.68
N ARG A 134 6.58 -18.68 -12.86
CA ARG A 134 7.94 -18.67 -13.42
C ARG A 134 8.42 -17.26 -13.76
N ILE A 135 7.57 -16.39 -14.28
CA ILE A 135 7.92 -14.98 -14.52
C ILE A 135 8.23 -14.30 -13.19
N ALA A 136 7.35 -14.43 -12.20
CA ALA A 136 7.54 -13.86 -10.88
C ALA A 136 8.83 -14.36 -10.21
N ALA A 137 9.08 -15.66 -10.21
CA ALA A 137 10.29 -16.25 -9.65
C ALA A 137 11.57 -15.73 -10.34
N ARG A 138 11.56 -15.59 -11.67
CA ARG A 138 12.69 -15.01 -12.41
C ARG A 138 12.93 -13.57 -11.99
N LEU A 139 11.88 -12.73 -11.87
CA LEU A 139 12.01 -11.34 -11.44
C LEU A 139 12.49 -11.24 -10.00
N HIS A 140 12.00 -12.12 -9.13
CA HIS A 140 12.45 -12.23 -7.75
C HIS A 140 13.98 -12.48 -7.68
N LEU A 141 14.49 -13.44 -8.45
CA LEU A 141 15.92 -13.73 -8.52
C LEU A 141 16.73 -12.54 -9.04
N VAL A 142 16.18 -11.77 -10.00
CA VAL A 142 16.83 -10.55 -10.51
C VAL A 142 16.92 -9.47 -9.42
N VAL A 143 15.89 -9.31 -8.59
CA VAL A 143 15.93 -8.38 -7.44
C VAL A 143 16.97 -8.81 -6.42
N GLN A 144 17.06 -10.10 -6.11
CA GLN A 144 17.98 -10.63 -5.12
C GLN A 144 19.46 -10.55 -5.53
N GLN A 145 19.79 -10.28 -6.78
CA GLN A 145 21.19 -10.09 -7.18
C GLN A 145 21.81 -8.91 -6.42
N PRO A 146 22.98 -9.11 -5.79
CA PRO A 146 23.66 -8.04 -5.08
C PRO A 146 23.93 -6.83 -6.00
N THR A 147 23.67 -5.64 -5.51
CA THR A 147 24.03 -4.39 -6.17
C THR A 147 25.32 -3.87 -5.54
N MET A 148 26.37 -3.71 -6.35
CA MET A 148 27.63 -3.15 -5.88
C MET A 148 27.49 -1.63 -5.77
N LEU A 149 27.44 -1.12 -4.55
CA LEU A 149 27.46 0.31 -4.24
C LEU A 149 28.87 0.73 -3.78
N ALA A 150 29.16 2.02 -3.75
CA ALA A 150 30.48 2.55 -3.36
C ALA A 150 30.95 2.08 -1.98
N GLN A 151 30.04 1.68 -1.08
CA GLN A 151 30.32 1.24 0.29
C GLN A 151 30.11 -0.26 0.50
N GLY A 152 30.04 -1.04 -0.57
CA GLY A 152 29.92 -2.50 -0.55
C GLY A 152 28.61 -3.02 -1.15
N PRO A 153 28.48 -4.36 -1.27
CA PRO A 153 27.32 -4.97 -1.88
C PRO A 153 26.06 -4.75 -1.03
N LEU A 154 24.95 -4.49 -1.69
CA LEU A 154 23.61 -4.42 -1.09
C LEU A 154 22.70 -5.40 -1.80
N GLN A 155 22.02 -6.24 -1.03
CA GLN A 155 21.01 -7.16 -1.53
C GLN A 155 19.63 -6.67 -1.13
N LEU A 156 18.72 -6.58 -2.12
CA LEU A 156 17.31 -6.28 -1.91
C LEU A 156 16.52 -7.58 -1.89
N THR A 157 15.44 -7.59 -1.13
CA THR A 157 14.41 -8.63 -1.18
C THR A 157 13.08 -8.02 -1.59
N CYS A 158 12.21 -8.82 -2.19
CA CYS A 158 10.90 -8.35 -2.62
C CYS A 158 9.85 -9.44 -2.50
N SER A 159 8.62 -9.03 -2.30
CA SER A 159 7.43 -9.86 -2.42
C SER A 159 6.72 -9.50 -3.73
N ILE A 160 6.14 -10.49 -4.41
CA ILE A 160 5.55 -10.31 -5.75
C ILE A 160 4.11 -10.80 -5.76
N GLY A 161 3.18 -9.91 -6.14
CA GLY A 161 1.81 -10.26 -6.47
C GLY A 161 1.59 -10.25 -7.98
N PHE A 162 0.68 -11.10 -8.47
CA PHE A 162 0.35 -11.11 -9.89
C PHE A 162 -1.11 -11.48 -10.16
N CYS A 163 -1.60 -11.02 -11.31
CA CYS A 163 -2.90 -11.40 -11.87
C CYS A 163 -2.80 -11.48 -13.40
N HIS A 164 -3.46 -12.46 -14.02
CA HIS A 164 -3.64 -12.51 -15.47
C HIS A 164 -5.10 -12.28 -15.86
N SER A 165 -5.33 -11.83 -17.11
CA SER A 165 -6.64 -11.35 -17.55
C SER A 165 -7.78 -12.39 -17.47
N LEU A 166 -7.47 -13.69 -17.53
CA LEU A 166 -8.47 -14.75 -17.42
C LEU A 166 -8.95 -14.99 -15.97
N GLN A 167 -8.29 -14.43 -14.96
CA GLN A 167 -8.73 -14.52 -13.56
C GLN A 167 -9.85 -13.53 -13.22
N LEU A 168 -10.11 -12.56 -14.10
CA LEU A 168 -11.09 -11.52 -13.89
C LEU A 168 -12.30 -11.72 -14.81
N ALA A 169 -13.51 -11.64 -14.26
CA ALA A 169 -14.74 -11.75 -15.04
C ALA A 169 -14.88 -10.61 -16.09
N ARG A 170 -14.37 -9.43 -15.75
CA ARG A 170 -14.33 -8.25 -16.63
C ARG A 170 -12.95 -7.61 -16.52
N PRO A 171 -11.97 -8.04 -17.32
CA PRO A 171 -10.63 -7.51 -17.24
C PRO A 171 -10.58 -6.08 -17.78
N THR A 172 -10.10 -5.17 -16.95
CA THR A 172 -9.68 -3.80 -17.32
C THR A 172 -8.27 -3.59 -16.82
N GLY A 173 -7.55 -2.62 -17.37
CA GLY A 173 -6.19 -2.32 -16.93
C GLY A 173 -6.14 -1.98 -15.45
N ARG A 174 -7.12 -1.22 -14.97
CA ARG A 174 -7.24 -0.90 -13.54
C ARG A 174 -7.50 -2.14 -12.68
N ALA A 175 -8.44 -2.98 -13.07
CA ALA A 175 -8.76 -4.19 -12.32
C ALA A 175 -7.58 -5.19 -12.28
N LEU A 176 -6.78 -5.28 -13.35
CA LEU A 176 -5.56 -6.10 -13.37
C LEU A 176 -4.49 -5.57 -12.41
N LEU A 177 -4.28 -4.25 -12.39
CA LEU A 177 -3.34 -3.62 -11.47
C LEU A 177 -3.78 -3.80 -10.02
N ASP A 178 -5.04 -3.49 -9.71
CA ASP A 178 -5.60 -3.62 -8.36
C ASP A 178 -5.53 -5.07 -7.86
N ALA A 179 -5.85 -6.05 -8.72
CA ALA A 179 -5.74 -7.46 -8.40
C ALA A 179 -4.28 -7.89 -8.12
N ALA A 180 -3.33 -7.42 -8.92
CA ALA A 180 -1.91 -7.69 -8.69
C ALA A 180 -1.39 -7.02 -7.41
N GLN A 181 -1.88 -5.81 -7.07
CA GLN A 181 -1.57 -5.13 -5.80
C GLN A 181 -2.13 -5.90 -4.60
N ILE A 182 -3.40 -6.36 -4.65
CA ILE A 182 -4.00 -7.20 -3.60
C ILE A 182 -3.14 -8.44 -3.35
N ALA A 183 -2.70 -9.11 -4.42
CA ALA A 183 -1.84 -10.28 -4.31
C ALA A 183 -0.44 -9.92 -3.77
N GLY A 184 0.12 -8.76 -4.13
CA GLY A 184 1.39 -8.24 -3.62
C GLY A 184 1.34 -7.93 -2.13
N ASP A 185 0.28 -7.26 -1.69
CA ASP A 185 0.07 -6.96 -0.27
C ASP A 185 -0.06 -8.24 0.57
N GLU A 186 -0.73 -9.26 0.02
CA GLU A 186 -0.78 -10.56 0.71
C GLU A 186 0.59 -11.27 0.71
N ALA A 187 1.34 -11.20 -0.40
CA ALA A 187 2.70 -11.73 -0.44
C ALA A 187 3.58 -11.07 0.61
N SER A 188 3.52 -9.75 0.75
CA SER A 188 4.29 -8.98 1.73
C SER A 188 4.02 -9.34 3.20
N ARG A 189 2.90 -9.98 3.49
CA ARG A 189 2.61 -10.52 4.86
C ARG A 189 3.44 -11.75 5.21
N TYR A 190 3.94 -12.45 4.19
CA TYR A 190 4.75 -13.67 4.33
C TYR A 190 6.20 -13.44 3.87
N ARG A 191 6.66 -12.17 3.96
CA ARG A 191 8.06 -11.82 3.63
C ARG A 191 9.07 -12.53 4.53
N PRO A 192 10.34 -12.67 4.08
CA PRO A 192 10.83 -12.17 2.81
C PRO A 192 10.51 -13.10 1.63
N GLY A 193 10.39 -12.49 0.45
CA GLY A 193 10.48 -13.24 -0.82
C GLY A 193 9.24 -14.03 -1.24
N ALA A 194 8.07 -13.73 -0.72
CA ALA A 194 6.85 -14.45 -1.07
C ALA A 194 6.30 -14.06 -2.45
N ILE A 195 5.73 -15.05 -3.15
CA ILE A 195 5.04 -14.87 -4.42
C ILE A 195 3.59 -15.32 -4.26
N ARG A 196 2.62 -14.48 -4.69
CA ARG A 196 1.19 -14.78 -4.61
C ARG A 196 0.48 -14.44 -5.93
N GLY A 197 -0.37 -15.36 -6.39
CA GLY A 197 -1.34 -15.08 -7.45
C GLY A 197 -2.63 -14.53 -6.85
N TYR A 198 -3.30 -13.66 -7.60
CA TYR A 198 -4.63 -13.17 -7.23
C TYR A 198 -5.66 -14.30 -7.22
N SER A 199 -6.60 -14.23 -6.29
CA SER A 199 -7.83 -15.01 -6.28
C SER A 199 -8.98 -14.17 -5.72
N ALA A 200 -10.22 -14.54 -6.04
CA ALA A 200 -11.39 -13.86 -5.51
C ALA A 200 -11.51 -14.00 -3.98
N ASP A 201 -11.04 -15.13 -3.43
CA ASP A 201 -10.99 -15.35 -1.98
C ASP A 201 -10.01 -14.38 -1.30
N LEU A 202 -8.87 -14.13 -1.92
CA LEU A 202 -7.89 -13.17 -1.45
C LEU A 202 -8.47 -11.75 -1.40
N ALA A 203 -9.20 -11.36 -2.46
CA ALA A 203 -9.86 -10.06 -2.51
C ALA A 203 -10.93 -9.92 -1.42
N ARG A 204 -11.72 -10.98 -1.18
CA ARG A 204 -12.71 -11.01 -0.10
C ARG A 204 -12.04 -10.88 1.28
N ALA A 205 -11.02 -11.68 1.54
CA ALA A 205 -10.26 -11.62 2.79
C ALA A 205 -9.62 -10.24 3.02
N ARG A 206 -9.17 -9.57 1.94
CA ARG A 206 -8.69 -8.19 2.00
C ARG A 206 -9.80 -7.22 2.40
N ALA A 207 -10.93 -7.26 1.71
CA ALA A 207 -12.08 -6.40 1.99
C ALA A 207 -12.59 -6.59 3.42
N ASP A 208 -12.64 -7.83 3.91
CA ASP A 208 -13.02 -8.14 5.29
C ASP A 208 -12.05 -7.52 6.31
N ARG A 209 -10.75 -7.61 6.08
CA ARG A 209 -9.74 -6.97 6.95
C ARG A 209 -9.86 -5.45 6.94
N ASP A 210 -10.03 -4.86 5.76
CA ASP A 210 -10.18 -3.41 5.61
C ASP A 210 -11.43 -2.91 6.33
N ALA A 211 -12.55 -3.64 6.25
CA ALA A 211 -13.78 -3.33 6.98
C ALA A 211 -13.59 -3.42 8.51
N LEU A 212 -12.94 -4.48 9.01
CA LEU A 212 -12.63 -4.61 10.44
C LEU A 212 -11.71 -3.48 10.91
N ARG A 213 -10.69 -3.13 10.12
CA ARG A 213 -9.78 -2.03 10.46
C ARG A 213 -10.52 -0.69 10.53
N ALA A 214 -11.34 -0.39 9.54
CA ALA A 214 -12.10 0.86 9.47
C ALA A 214 -13.08 1.02 10.64
N GLY A 215 -13.72 -0.08 11.09
CA GLY A 215 -14.70 -0.05 12.18
C GLY A 215 -14.11 -0.19 13.58
N PHE A 216 -12.78 -0.41 13.72
CA PHE A 216 -12.19 -0.81 15.00
C PHE A 216 -12.22 0.30 16.06
N ALA A 217 -11.88 1.54 15.71
CA ALA A 217 -11.91 2.67 16.65
C ALA A 217 -13.31 2.91 17.21
N ASP A 218 -14.30 2.95 16.31
CA ASP A 218 -15.72 3.07 16.70
C ASP A 218 -16.19 1.90 17.59
N ALA A 219 -15.67 0.70 17.33
CA ALA A 219 -15.99 -0.48 18.15
C ALA A 219 -15.43 -0.35 19.58
N VAL A 220 -14.27 0.25 19.75
CA VAL A 220 -13.71 0.59 21.08
C VAL A 220 -14.63 1.58 21.79
N ASP A 221 -15.02 2.66 21.11
CA ASP A 221 -15.89 3.69 21.68
C ASP A 221 -17.28 3.16 22.08
N ARG A 222 -17.82 2.21 21.31
CA ARG A 222 -19.10 1.54 21.63
C ARG A 222 -18.97 0.43 22.67
N GLY A 223 -17.76 0.15 23.19
CA GLY A 223 -17.54 -0.91 24.19
C GLY A 223 -17.73 -2.33 23.65
N GLU A 224 -17.55 -2.52 22.35
CA GLU A 224 -17.61 -3.84 21.70
C GLU A 224 -16.31 -4.65 21.93
N ILE A 225 -15.20 -3.97 22.22
CA ILE A 225 -13.93 -4.61 22.55
C ILE A 225 -13.90 -4.90 24.04
N ARG A 226 -13.89 -6.19 24.38
CA ARG A 226 -13.98 -6.64 25.77
C ARG A 226 -12.85 -7.59 26.13
N ALA A 227 -12.31 -7.42 27.33
CA ALA A 227 -11.39 -8.37 27.93
C ALA A 227 -12.18 -9.48 28.63
N TRP A 228 -11.86 -10.72 28.30
CA TRP A 228 -12.27 -11.90 29.04
C TRP A 228 -11.10 -12.33 29.91
N PHE A 229 -11.38 -12.86 31.08
CA PHE A 229 -10.35 -13.20 32.05
C PHE A 229 -10.31 -14.70 32.29
N GLN A 230 -9.15 -15.30 32.09
CA GLN A 230 -8.90 -16.71 32.37
C GLN A 230 -7.99 -16.82 33.59
N PRO A 231 -8.46 -17.49 34.68
CA PRO A 231 -7.62 -17.67 35.86
C PRO A 231 -6.46 -18.64 35.58
N GLN A 232 -5.31 -18.31 36.12
CA GLN A 232 -4.14 -19.18 36.18
C GLN A 232 -4.04 -19.80 37.56
N LEU A 233 -3.97 -21.12 37.62
CA LEU A 233 -3.93 -21.88 38.86
C LEU A 233 -2.55 -22.44 39.08
N SER A 234 -2.07 -22.42 40.32
CA SER A 234 -0.88 -23.19 40.72
C SER A 234 -1.21 -24.68 40.62
N THR A 235 -0.35 -25.44 39.95
CA THR A 235 -0.47 -26.90 39.85
C THR A 235 -0.26 -27.61 41.19
N ASP A 236 0.48 -26.96 42.10
CA ASP A 236 0.84 -27.54 43.41
C ASP A 236 -0.22 -27.27 44.46
N SER A 237 -0.76 -26.02 44.52
CA SER A 237 -1.73 -25.61 45.57
C SER A 237 -3.18 -25.54 45.09
N GLY A 238 -3.41 -25.45 43.76
CA GLY A 238 -4.73 -25.20 43.20
C GLY A 238 -5.23 -23.75 43.37
N GLU A 239 -4.41 -22.88 43.95
CA GLU A 239 -4.76 -21.46 44.16
C GLU A 239 -4.61 -20.64 42.89
N VAL A 240 -5.43 -19.58 42.77
CA VAL A 240 -5.30 -18.62 41.67
C VAL A 240 -4.05 -17.79 41.89
N THR A 241 -3.09 -17.88 40.96
CA THR A 241 -1.83 -17.16 40.98
C THR A 241 -1.81 -15.95 40.03
N GLY A 242 -2.78 -15.88 39.11
CA GLY A 242 -2.87 -14.80 38.14
C GLY A 242 -4.12 -14.91 37.26
N ILE A 243 -4.28 -13.93 36.39
CA ILE A 243 -5.31 -13.94 35.35
C ILE A 243 -4.69 -13.57 34.00
N GLU A 244 -5.16 -14.19 32.93
CA GLU A 244 -4.85 -13.81 31.56
C GLU A 244 -6.00 -13.00 30.96
N ALA A 245 -5.70 -11.82 30.42
CA ALA A 245 -6.71 -11.01 29.73
C ALA A 245 -6.75 -11.38 28.26
N LEU A 246 -7.84 -11.96 27.82
CA LEU A 246 -8.06 -12.45 26.48
C LEU A 246 -9.09 -11.56 25.77
N VAL A 247 -8.64 -10.72 24.85
CA VAL A 247 -9.54 -9.81 24.14
C VAL A 247 -10.55 -10.54 23.27
N ARG A 248 -11.79 -10.01 23.21
CA ARG A 248 -12.87 -10.43 22.31
C ARG A 248 -13.51 -9.18 21.70
N TRP A 249 -13.86 -9.26 20.42
CA TRP A 249 -14.66 -8.23 19.78
C TRP A 249 -16.10 -8.72 19.62
N HIS A 250 -17.02 -8.11 20.35
CA HIS A 250 -18.45 -8.38 20.25
C HIS A 250 -19.04 -7.61 19.07
N HIS A 251 -18.74 -8.08 17.84
CA HIS A 251 -19.15 -7.42 16.61
C HIS A 251 -20.66 -7.59 16.38
N PRO A 252 -21.41 -6.50 16.07
CA PRO A 252 -22.87 -6.56 15.97
C PRO A 252 -23.37 -7.56 14.92
N ASP A 253 -22.71 -7.64 13.76
CA ASP A 253 -23.16 -8.48 12.65
C ASP A 253 -22.44 -9.84 12.58
N ARG A 254 -21.26 -9.98 13.21
CA ARG A 254 -20.39 -11.17 13.08
C ARG A 254 -20.29 -11.98 14.37
N GLY A 255 -20.98 -11.54 15.44
CA GLY A 255 -20.89 -12.17 16.76
C GLY A 255 -19.53 -11.93 17.43
N ILE A 256 -19.09 -12.88 18.24
CA ILE A 256 -17.83 -12.76 18.98
C ILE A 256 -16.65 -13.15 18.08
N LEU A 257 -15.83 -12.16 17.77
CA LEU A 257 -14.58 -12.38 17.01
C LEU A 257 -13.43 -12.64 17.98
N LEU A 258 -12.67 -13.70 17.70
CA LEU A 258 -11.43 -14.03 18.40
C LEU A 258 -10.27 -13.16 17.90
N PRO A 259 -9.18 -12.99 18.67
CA PRO A 259 -8.02 -12.20 18.30
C PRO A 259 -7.48 -12.52 16.89
N ALA A 260 -7.37 -13.78 16.55
CA ALA A 260 -6.88 -14.22 15.24
C ALA A 260 -7.71 -13.68 14.05
N ALA A 261 -8.98 -13.33 14.26
CA ALA A 261 -9.84 -12.82 13.21
C ALA A 261 -9.63 -11.31 12.93
N PHE A 262 -9.26 -10.50 13.94
CA PHE A 262 -9.19 -9.05 13.79
C PHE A 262 -7.79 -8.46 14.04
N LEU A 263 -6.93 -9.07 14.86
CA LEU A 263 -5.58 -8.56 15.09
C LEU A 263 -4.78 -8.35 13.79
N PRO A 264 -4.86 -9.25 12.79
CA PRO A 264 -4.17 -9.02 11.52
C PRO A 264 -4.64 -7.78 10.75
N ALA A 265 -5.85 -7.28 11.04
CA ALA A 265 -6.38 -6.07 10.40
C ALA A 265 -5.81 -4.78 11.01
N ILE A 266 -5.49 -4.78 12.29
CA ILE A 266 -5.02 -3.60 13.05
C ILE A 266 -3.51 -3.61 13.33
N SER A 267 -2.83 -4.73 13.09
CA SER A 267 -1.37 -4.87 13.32
C SER A 267 -0.57 -3.79 12.58
N GLY A 268 0.46 -3.26 13.26
CA GLY A 268 1.35 -2.24 12.69
C GLY A 268 0.70 -0.86 12.54
N SER A 269 -0.39 -0.57 13.26
CA SER A 269 -1.06 0.72 13.27
C SER A 269 -1.31 1.21 14.71
N GLU A 270 -1.65 2.49 14.86
CA GLU A 270 -2.03 3.10 16.14
C GLU A 270 -3.21 2.39 16.83
N LEU A 271 -4.01 1.63 16.07
CA LEU A 271 -5.11 0.83 16.62
C LEU A 271 -4.64 -0.29 17.56
N MET A 272 -3.41 -0.78 17.41
CA MET A 272 -2.81 -1.74 18.36
C MET A 272 -2.54 -1.11 19.73
N GLU A 273 -2.12 0.15 19.75
CA GLU A 273 -1.95 0.90 21.00
C GLU A 273 -3.29 1.15 21.67
N LEU A 274 -4.30 1.57 20.89
CA LEU A 274 -5.68 1.75 21.37
C LEU A 274 -6.24 0.46 21.97
N LEU A 275 -6.01 -0.70 21.31
CA LEU A 275 -6.38 -2.00 21.83
C LEU A 275 -5.70 -2.29 23.18
N GLY A 276 -4.37 -2.07 23.25
CA GLY A 276 -3.59 -2.31 24.47
C GLY A 276 -4.09 -1.48 25.64
N GLN A 277 -4.33 -0.18 25.43
CA GLN A 277 -4.88 0.73 26.43
C GLN A 277 -6.28 0.29 26.91
N THR A 278 -7.14 -0.11 25.97
CA THR A 278 -8.50 -0.57 26.26
C THR A 278 -8.49 -1.82 27.14
N VAL A 279 -7.71 -2.84 26.76
CA VAL A 279 -7.61 -4.11 27.51
C VAL A 279 -6.99 -3.89 28.89
N LEU A 280 -5.94 -3.08 28.99
CA LEU A 280 -5.28 -2.77 30.26
C LEU A 280 -6.23 -2.03 31.22
N THR A 281 -6.98 -1.06 30.72
CA THR A 281 -7.95 -0.31 31.53
C THR A 281 -9.04 -1.26 32.08
N GLN A 282 -9.56 -2.16 31.26
CA GLN A 282 -10.56 -3.14 31.70
C GLN A 282 -9.97 -4.15 32.71
N ALA A 283 -8.74 -4.58 32.52
CA ALA A 283 -8.07 -5.50 33.44
C ALA A 283 -7.84 -4.85 34.81
N LEU A 284 -7.37 -3.61 34.85
CA LEU A 284 -7.18 -2.87 36.10
C LEU A 284 -8.51 -2.64 36.85
N ALA A 285 -9.57 -2.29 36.12
CA ALA A 285 -10.90 -2.13 36.73
C ALA A 285 -11.50 -3.41 37.30
N THR A 286 -11.08 -4.58 36.82
CA THR A 286 -11.55 -5.89 37.31
C THR A 286 -10.78 -6.34 38.56
N LEU A 287 -9.52 -5.86 38.72
CA LEU A 287 -8.67 -6.21 39.87
C LEU A 287 -8.87 -5.27 41.07
N ALA A 288 -9.51 -4.11 40.86
CA ALA A 288 -9.83 -3.12 41.90
C ALA A 288 -11.14 -3.50 42.62
#